data_41247b6c0ab3855c352f556a9f9dc7c4
#
_entry.id   41247b6c0ab3855c352f556a9f9dc7c4
#
_cell.length_a   1.000
_cell.length_b   1.000
_cell.length_c   1.000
_cell.angle_alpha   90.00
_cell.angle_beta   90.00
_cell.angle_gamma   90.00
#
_symmetry.space_group_name_H-M   'P 1'
#
loop_
_entity.id
_entity.type
_entity.pdbx_description
1 polymer ?
#
loop_
_entity_poly.entity_id
_entity_poly.type
_entity_poly.pdbx_seq_one_letter_code
_entity_poly.pdbx_strand_id
1 'polypeptide(L)'
;MKKLLLFTLLIFSVAAFSQGESVTGKVVDAGTGEPLNGVNVIRAGSNIGTVTDFNGNFILNIRDNAGDLQFSYVGYATQTVPYVISNGRASLGNIRLILDANALSEVIVTASGVIDIAKDRKTPVAVSTILAEDIQEKLGSQELPEILNTTPSIYATKQGGGYGDARINIRGFDTQNSAVLINGVPVNDMENGVVYWSNWAGLSDVASGIQVQRGLGTSKLVVSSVGGTINVVTRSADRKEGGSFTGTFGNNGFVKNVLSYSTGLSDSGWSGSFLLGRAQGGGYVDGTQFSGANYFAAVGYMPNSSNRFEFTVTGAPQWHHQRSFAPTLSDYIFYGNNGDPRVKYNSDWGMRNGKEFSFRRNFYHKPILSLNWDW
;
A
#
# COMPACT_ATOMS: atom_id res chain seq x y z
N MET A 1 13.62 46.68 -48.73
CA MET A 1 14.57 45.55 -48.73
C MET A 1 15.56 45.60 -47.55
N LYS A 2 16.28 46.72 -47.28
CA LYS A 2 17.25 46.78 -46.14
C LYS A 2 16.64 46.50 -44.74
N LYS A 3 15.40 46.91 -44.43
CA LYS A 3 14.72 46.67 -43.17
C LYS A 3 14.26 45.21 -42.98
N LEU A 4 13.94 44.52 -44.09
CA LEU A 4 13.57 43.10 -44.08
C LEU A 4 14.80 42.21 -43.81
N LEU A 5 15.95 42.59 -44.39
CA LEU A 5 17.23 41.88 -44.17
C LEU A 5 17.73 42.03 -42.72
N LEU A 6 17.49 43.18 -42.10
CA LEU A 6 17.84 43.39 -40.67
C LEU A 6 16.96 42.56 -39.73
N PHE A 7 15.67 42.37 -40.09
CA PHE A 7 14.74 41.58 -39.29
C PHE A 7 15.03 40.06 -39.40
N THR A 8 15.42 39.58 -40.59
CA THR A 8 15.88 38.19 -40.78
C THR A 8 17.21 37.91 -40.06
N LEU A 9 18.13 38.87 -40.04
CA LEU A 9 19.40 38.73 -39.29
C LEU A 9 19.17 38.68 -37.78
N LEU A 10 18.17 39.43 -37.26
CA LEU A 10 17.80 39.43 -35.82
C LEU A 10 17.15 38.12 -35.42
N ILE A 11 16.35 37.49 -36.30
CA ILE A 11 15.73 36.17 -36.02
C ILE A 11 16.78 35.05 -36.02
N PHE A 12 17.80 35.13 -36.87
CA PHE A 12 18.88 34.16 -36.91
C PHE A 12 19.82 34.23 -35.68
N SER A 13 19.96 35.40 -35.04
CA SER A 13 20.79 35.56 -33.85
C SER A 13 20.12 34.99 -32.58
N VAL A 14 18.79 34.85 -32.53
CA VAL A 14 18.07 34.26 -31.42
C VAL A 14 18.11 32.71 -31.43
N ALA A 15 18.32 32.10 -32.62
CA ALA A 15 18.41 30.65 -32.76
C ALA A 15 19.79 30.06 -32.29
N ALA A 16 20.80 30.90 -32.05
CA ALA A 16 22.15 30.45 -31.73
C ALA A 16 22.40 30.24 -30.21
N PHE A 17 21.44 30.55 -29.32
CA PHE A 17 21.63 30.48 -27.84
C PHE A 17 20.94 29.31 -27.18
N SER A 18 20.47 28.29 -27.90
CA SER A 18 19.85 27.10 -27.28
C SER A 18 20.73 25.86 -27.43
N GLN A 19 21.99 25.93 -27.05
CA GLN A 19 22.75 24.73 -26.74
C GLN A 19 22.67 24.50 -25.23
N GLY A 20 21.63 23.78 -24.80
CA GLY A 20 21.52 23.33 -23.41
C GLY A 20 22.74 22.48 -23.03
N GLU A 21 23.28 22.71 -21.85
CA GLU A 21 24.32 21.88 -21.28
C GLU A 21 23.81 20.47 -21.08
N SER A 22 24.59 19.46 -21.45
CA SER A 22 24.17 18.06 -21.40
C SER A 22 25.24 17.14 -20.83
N VAL A 23 24.82 16.18 -20.03
CA VAL A 23 25.61 15.07 -19.57
C VAL A 23 25.17 13.80 -20.27
N THR A 24 26.13 13.07 -20.83
CA THR A 24 25.88 11.84 -21.60
C THR A 24 26.73 10.69 -21.06
N GLY A 25 26.30 9.47 -21.29
CA GLY A 25 27.03 8.27 -20.92
C GLY A 25 26.29 7.00 -21.32
N LYS A 26 26.86 5.87 -20.97
CA LYS A 26 26.30 4.56 -21.19
C LYS A 26 26.36 3.76 -19.89
N VAL A 27 25.26 3.12 -19.51
CA VAL A 27 25.18 2.27 -18.33
C VAL A 27 25.20 0.81 -18.75
N VAL A 28 26.08 0.03 -18.12
CA VAL A 28 26.27 -1.40 -18.41
C VAL A 28 26.35 -2.20 -17.12
N ASP A 29 26.02 -3.48 -17.20
CA ASP A 29 26.26 -4.44 -16.12
C ASP A 29 27.78 -4.62 -15.90
N ALA A 30 28.22 -4.59 -14.65
CA ALA A 30 29.64 -4.68 -14.32
C ALA A 30 30.24 -6.07 -14.56
N GLY A 31 29.42 -7.14 -14.46
CA GLY A 31 29.85 -8.54 -14.65
C GLY A 31 29.82 -8.98 -16.10
N THR A 32 28.71 -8.68 -16.82
CA THR A 32 28.50 -9.13 -18.20
C THR A 32 28.94 -8.11 -19.24
N GLY A 33 28.95 -6.82 -18.90
CA GLY A 33 29.19 -5.73 -19.84
C GLY A 33 28.01 -5.41 -20.75
N GLU A 34 26.84 -6.06 -20.55
CA GLU A 34 25.64 -5.82 -21.32
C GLU A 34 25.01 -4.44 -20.99
N PRO A 35 24.42 -3.77 -21.97
CA PRO A 35 23.77 -2.49 -21.74
C PRO A 35 22.51 -2.65 -20.86
N LEU A 36 22.33 -1.76 -19.90
CA LEU A 36 21.17 -1.73 -19.01
C LEU A 36 20.16 -0.68 -19.49
N ASN A 37 19.00 -1.15 -19.94
CA ASN A 37 17.85 -0.33 -20.36
C ASN A 37 16.98 0.05 -19.18
N GLY A 38 16.50 1.30 -19.13
CA GLY A 38 15.57 1.76 -18.11
C GLY A 38 16.22 2.11 -16.75
N VAL A 39 17.54 2.29 -16.72
CA VAL A 39 18.24 2.79 -15.53
C VAL A 39 17.82 4.24 -15.26
N ASN A 40 17.36 4.54 -14.05
CA ASN A 40 17.09 5.91 -13.64
C ASN A 40 18.40 6.67 -13.44
N VAL A 41 18.51 7.83 -14.09
CA VAL A 41 19.65 8.74 -13.97
C VAL A 41 19.11 10.06 -13.46
N ILE A 42 19.38 10.40 -12.20
CA ILE A 42 18.81 11.57 -11.52
C ILE A 42 19.95 12.43 -10.98
N ARG A 43 19.83 13.74 -11.12
CA ARG A 43 20.74 14.66 -10.44
C ARG A 43 20.49 14.62 -8.93
N ALA A 44 21.52 14.32 -8.16
CA ALA A 44 21.43 14.22 -6.71
C ALA A 44 20.85 15.50 -6.09
N GLY A 45 19.85 15.35 -5.22
CA GLY A 45 19.16 16.46 -4.58
C GLY A 45 18.18 17.23 -5.46
N SER A 46 17.78 16.68 -6.63
CA SER A 46 16.78 17.31 -7.52
C SER A 46 15.84 16.28 -8.15
N ASN A 47 14.77 16.77 -8.78
CA ASN A 47 13.85 15.94 -9.58
C ASN A 47 14.21 15.93 -11.07
N ILE A 48 15.41 16.41 -11.44
CA ILE A 48 15.86 16.43 -12.82
C ILE A 48 16.50 15.09 -13.14
N GLY A 49 15.94 14.34 -14.08
CA GLY A 49 16.44 13.02 -14.44
C GLY A 49 16.02 12.56 -15.82
N THR A 50 16.58 11.42 -16.23
CA THR A 50 16.29 10.71 -17.47
C THR A 50 16.40 9.20 -17.23
N VAL A 51 16.09 8.40 -18.23
CA VAL A 51 16.29 6.95 -18.20
C VAL A 51 17.18 6.52 -19.36
N THR A 52 17.89 5.39 -19.22
CA THR A 52 18.70 4.83 -20.30
C THR A 52 17.83 4.20 -21.40
N ASP A 53 18.29 4.31 -22.65
CA ASP A 53 17.68 3.66 -23.80
C ASP A 53 18.03 2.14 -23.89
N PHE A 54 17.54 1.45 -24.93
CA PHE A 54 17.80 0.02 -25.17
C PHE A 54 19.29 -0.36 -25.30
N ASN A 55 20.14 0.60 -25.66
CA ASN A 55 21.57 0.43 -25.76
C ASN A 55 22.31 0.87 -24.49
N GLY A 56 21.57 1.22 -23.43
CA GLY A 56 22.08 1.71 -22.16
C GLY A 56 22.55 3.17 -22.20
N ASN A 57 22.32 3.91 -23.27
CA ASN A 57 22.76 5.32 -23.36
C ASN A 57 21.76 6.24 -22.69
N PHE A 58 22.26 7.33 -22.11
CA PHE A 58 21.43 8.41 -21.59
C PHE A 58 21.95 9.78 -22.03
N ILE A 59 21.04 10.72 -22.09
CA ILE A 59 21.30 12.15 -22.28
C ILE A 59 20.47 12.90 -21.24
N LEU A 60 21.11 13.68 -20.39
CA LEU A 60 20.45 14.51 -19.40
C LEU A 60 20.82 15.96 -19.61
N ASN A 61 19.84 16.80 -19.91
CA ASN A 61 20.03 18.25 -20.03
C ASN A 61 19.98 18.88 -18.65
N ILE A 62 21.07 19.53 -18.27
CA ILE A 62 21.28 20.15 -16.96
C ILE A 62 21.77 21.57 -17.16
N ARG A 63 21.44 22.47 -16.22
CA ARG A 63 21.90 23.88 -16.26
C ARG A 63 23.11 24.16 -15.38
N ASP A 64 23.50 23.18 -14.57
CA ASP A 64 24.60 23.34 -13.61
C ASP A 64 25.88 22.72 -14.16
N ASN A 65 26.94 23.48 -14.12
CA ASN A 65 28.25 23.10 -14.67
C ASN A 65 28.92 21.93 -13.96
N ALA A 66 28.50 21.59 -12.74
CA ALA A 66 29.01 20.44 -11.98
C ALA A 66 28.01 19.92 -10.97
N GLY A 67 28.15 18.67 -10.58
CA GLY A 67 27.27 18.02 -9.61
C GLY A 67 27.46 16.51 -9.63
N ASP A 68 26.53 15.82 -9.00
CA ASP A 68 26.51 14.36 -8.92
C ASP A 68 25.28 13.80 -9.63
N LEU A 69 25.46 12.74 -10.42
CA LEU A 69 24.38 11.93 -10.98
C LEU A 69 24.25 10.62 -10.20
N GLN A 70 23.06 10.32 -9.80
CA GLN A 70 22.71 9.06 -9.14
C GLN A 70 22.08 8.11 -10.18
N PHE A 71 22.63 6.90 -10.26
CA PHE A 71 22.17 5.83 -11.13
C PHE A 71 21.52 4.75 -10.27
N SER A 72 20.27 4.45 -10.53
CA SER A 72 19.52 3.41 -9.81
C SER A 72 18.80 2.48 -10.78
N TYR A 73 18.89 1.18 -10.51
CA TYR A 73 18.23 0.14 -11.31
C TYR A 73 17.87 -1.05 -10.41
N VAL A 74 16.74 -1.70 -10.70
CA VAL A 74 16.26 -2.84 -9.92
C VAL A 74 17.28 -3.97 -9.95
N GLY A 75 17.69 -4.46 -8.78
CA GLY A 75 18.70 -5.53 -8.66
C GLY A 75 20.15 -5.05 -8.67
N TYR A 76 20.42 -3.76 -8.72
CA TYR A 76 21.77 -3.20 -8.75
C TYR A 76 22.00 -2.19 -7.61
N ALA A 77 23.23 -2.13 -7.12
CA ALA A 77 23.61 -1.13 -6.14
C ALA A 77 23.55 0.27 -6.76
N THR A 78 22.90 1.19 -6.06
CA THR A 78 22.83 2.59 -6.48
C THR A 78 24.23 3.20 -6.49
N GLN A 79 24.62 3.83 -7.61
CA GLN A 79 25.94 4.45 -7.79
C GLN A 79 25.79 5.95 -8.00
N THR A 80 26.66 6.74 -7.36
CA THR A 80 26.74 8.18 -7.57
C THR A 80 28.04 8.52 -8.29
N VAL A 81 27.94 9.29 -9.38
CA VAL A 81 29.07 9.65 -10.23
C VAL A 81 29.12 11.16 -10.41
N PRO A 82 30.21 11.84 -10.06
CA PRO A 82 30.37 13.28 -10.27
C PRO A 82 30.50 13.61 -11.76
N TYR A 83 30.00 14.78 -12.15
CA TYR A 83 30.17 15.33 -13.50
C TYR A 83 30.63 16.78 -13.45
N VAL A 84 31.41 17.15 -14.47
CA VAL A 84 31.81 18.55 -14.72
C VAL A 84 31.58 18.81 -16.21
N ILE A 85 30.80 19.84 -16.52
CA ILE A 85 30.53 20.26 -17.90
C ILE A 85 31.64 21.16 -18.39
N SER A 86 32.20 20.81 -19.52
CA SER A 86 33.20 21.63 -20.22
C SER A 86 32.73 21.84 -21.66
N ASN A 87 32.73 23.10 -22.13
CA ASN A 87 32.23 23.47 -23.45
C ASN A 87 30.80 22.97 -23.75
N GLY A 88 29.92 23.06 -22.73
CA GLY A 88 28.49 22.71 -22.87
C GLY A 88 28.18 21.20 -22.81
N ARG A 89 29.19 20.33 -22.59
CA ARG A 89 28.99 18.87 -22.54
C ARG A 89 29.84 18.20 -21.49
N ALA A 90 29.33 17.14 -20.88
CA ALA A 90 30.10 16.18 -20.10
C ALA A 90 29.82 14.77 -20.62
N SER A 91 30.84 13.94 -20.76
CA SER A 91 30.71 12.51 -21.09
C SER A 91 31.27 11.68 -19.94
N LEU A 92 30.41 10.84 -19.33
CA LEU A 92 30.78 9.98 -18.23
C LEU A 92 31.30 8.60 -18.69
N GLY A 93 31.31 8.38 -20.02
CA GLY A 93 31.72 7.07 -20.57
C GLY A 93 30.79 5.94 -20.12
N ASN A 94 31.39 4.79 -19.81
CA ASN A 94 30.66 3.62 -19.35
C ASN A 94 30.57 3.58 -17.83
N ILE A 95 29.35 3.72 -17.30
CA ILE A 95 29.03 3.54 -15.89
C ILE A 95 28.69 2.06 -15.68
N ARG A 96 29.42 1.38 -14.81
CA ARG A 96 29.27 -0.05 -14.54
C ARG A 96 28.49 -0.24 -13.24
N LEU A 97 27.22 -0.65 -13.33
CA LEU A 97 26.44 -0.99 -12.14
C LEU A 97 26.76 -2.42 -11.71
N ILE A 98 26.95 -2.58 -10.41
CA ILE A 98 27.25 -3.86 -9.79
C ILE A 98 25.93 -4.47 -9.33
N LEU A 99 25.68 -5.72 -9.70
CA LEU A 99 24.56 -6.49 -9.15
C LEU A 99 24.67 -6.48 -7.61
N ASP A 100 23.67 -5.98 -6.97
CA ASP A 100 23.53 -6.11 -5.53
C ASP A 100 22.88 -7.46 -5.23
N ALA A 101 23.68 -8.46 -4.86
CA ALA A 101 23.18 -9.77 -4.47
C ALA A 101 22.21 -9.71 -3.28
N ASN A 102 22.25 -8.61 -2.51
CA ASN A 102 21.31 -8.33 -1.43
C ASN A 102 20.07 -7.57 -1.91
N ALA A 103 20.11 -6.92 -3.09
CA ALA A 103 18.94 -6.26 -3.69
C ALA A 103 17.93 -7.26 -4.28
N LEU A 104 18.34 -8.53 -4.53
CA LEU A 104 17.45 -9.65 -4.84
C LEU A 104 16.95 -10.38 -3.58
N SER A 105 17.58 -10.17 -2.46
CA SER A 105 16.92 -10.32 -1.16
C SER A 105 15.86 -9.22 -1.15
N GLU A 106 14.59 -9.62 -1.30
CA GLU A 106 13.44 -8.80 -0.96
C GLU A 106 13.93 -7.59 -0.16
N VAL A 107 13.80 -6.38 -0.71
CA VAL A 107 13.85 -5.19 0.14
C VAL A 107 12.66 -5.39 1.06
N ILE A 108 12.91 -6.22 2.05
CA ILE A 108 12.15 -6.18 3.27
C ILE A 108 12.44 -4.73 3.68
N VAL A 109 11.52 -3.84 3.36
CA VAL A 109 11.35 -2.64 4.15
C VAL A 109 11.07 -3.26 5.52
N THR A 110 12.17 -3.56 6.20
CA THR A 110 12.13 -3.85 7.62
C THR A 110 11.60 -2.56 8.17
N ALA A 111 10.29 -2.55 8.24
CA ALA A 111 9.61 -1.69 9.14
C ALA A 111 10.29 -1.97 10.49
N SER A 112 11.48 -1.37 10.70
CA SER A 112 12.24 -1.48 11.93
C SER A 112 11.32 -0.97 13.02
N GLY A 113 10.96 -1.85 13.97
CA GLY A 113 10.25 -1.48 15.16
C GLY A 113 8.82 -1.97 15.33
N VAL A 114 8.08 -2.40 14.34
CA VAL A 114 7.00 -3.35 14.56
C VAL A 114 7.63 -4.73 14.46
N ILE A 115 7.34 -5.59 15.41
CA ILE A 115 7.96 -6.90 15.53
C ILE A 115 7.95 -7.58 14.17
N ASP A 116 9.10 -7.59 13.50
CA ASP A 116 9.27 -8.41 12.31
C ASP A 116 9.20 -9.86 12.75
N ILE A 117 8.09 -10.52 12.43
CA ILE A 117 7.86 -11.90 12.79
C ILE A 117 8.84 -12.87 12.13
N ALA A 118 9.59 -12.41 11.12
CA ALA A 118 10.58 -13.20 10.39
C ALA A 118 12.02 -12.97 10.88
N LYS A 119 12.33 -11.80 11.45
CA LYS A 119 13.69 -11.40 11.81
C LYS A 119 14.27 -12.25 12.95
N ASP A 120 15.55 -12.64 12.83
CA ASP A 120 16.34 -13.36 13.84
C ASP A 120 15.79 -14.73 14.27
N ARG A 121 14.99 -15.37 13.43
CA ARG A 121 14.48 -16.72 13.72
C ARG A 121 15.50 -17.81 13.36
N LYS A 122 15.78 -18.67 14.33
CA LYS A 122 16.58 -19.88 14.12
C LYS A 122 15.79 -21.00 13.42
N THR A 123 14.45 -20.98 13.53
CA THR A 123 13.56 -21.98 12.94
C THR A 123 12.93 -21.44 11.66
N PRO A 124 13.01 -22.17 10.54
CA PRO A 124 12.34 -21.77 9.30
C PRO A 124 10.83 -21.69 9.49
N VAL A 125 10.24 -20.55 9.20
CA VAL A 125 8.77 -20.35 9.19
C VAL A 125 8.36 -19.78 7.84
N ALA A 126 7.20 -20.22 7.36
CA ALA A 126 6.64 -19.67 6.14
C ALA A 126 6.03 -18.30 6.44
N VAL A 127 6.75 -17.24 6.12
CA VAL A 127 6.29 -15.85 6.23
C VAL A 127 6.13 -15.27 4.84
N SER A 128 5.11 -14.46 4.65
CA SER A 128 4.91 -13.62 3.46
C SER A 128 4.65 -12.20 3.93
N THR A 129 5.24 -11.23 3.26
CA THR A 129 5.01 -9.81 3.49
C THR A 129 4.33 -9.23 2.24
N ILE A 130 3.23 -8.52 2.43
CA ILE A 130 2.55 -7.75 1.38
C ILE A 130 2.93 -6.31 1.64
N LEU A 131 3.58 -5.68 0.68
CA LEU A 131 4.06 -4.30 0.79
C LEU A 131 2.92 -3.29 0.60
N ALA A 132 3.13 -2.06 1.05
CA ALA A 132 2.16 -0.97 0.90
C ALA A 132 1.78 -0.73 -0.57
N GLU A 133 2.73 -0.83 -1.48
CA GLU A 133 2.52 -0.67 -2.93
C GLU A 133 1.59 -1.75 -3.48
N ASP A 134 1.84 -3.02 -3.13
CA ASP A 134 0.98 -4.14 -3.50
C ASP A 134 -0.44 -4.02 -2.94
N ILE A 135 -0.55 -3.51 -1.70
CA ILE A 135 -1.86 -3.26 -1.07
C ILE A 135 -2.61 -2.20 -1.87
N GLN A 136 -1.98 -1.08 -2.20
CA GLN A 136 -2.62 0.02 -2.92
C GLN A 136 -3.02 -0.38 -4.35
N GLU A 137 -2.17 -1.13 -5.05
CA GLU A 137 -2.45 -1.63 -6.39
C GLU A 137 -3.69 -2.55 -6.42
N LYS A 138 -3.81 -3.44 -5.44
CA LYS A 138 -4.88 -4.44 -5.38
C LYS A 138 -6.14 -3.97 -4.67
N LEU A 139 -6.05 -2.88 -3.89
CA LEU A 139 -7.12 -2.46 -3.00
C LEU A 139 -8.43 -2.18 -3.74
N GLY A 140 -8.43 -1.29 -4.72
CA GLY A 140 -9.63 -0.93 -5.48
C GLY A 140 -10.86 -0.75 -4.58
N SER A 141 -11.89 -1.54 -4.82
CA SER A 141 -13.11 -1.64 -3.98
C SER A 141 -13.05 -2.80 -2.97
N GLN A 142 -11.92 -3.50 -2.87
CA GLN A 142 -11.75 -4.65 -1.98
C GLN A 142 -11.52 -4.23 -0.54
N GLU A 143 -11.81 -5.14 0.37
CA GLU A 143 -11.47 -5.02 1.79
C GLU A 143 -10.17 -5.78 2.08
N LEU A 144 -9.54 -5.47 3.23
CA LEU A 144 -8.26 -6.07 3.61
C LEU A 144 -8.24 -7.61 3.54
N PRO A 145 -9.27 -8.35 3.96
CA PRO A 145 -9.26 -9.81 3.84
C PRO A 145 -9.12 -10.32 2.41
N GLU A 146 -9.69 -9.62 1.44
CA GLU A 146 -9.66 -10.05 0.04
C GLU A 146 -8.26 -9.90 -0.57
N ILE A 147 -7.49 -8.90 -0.13
CA ILE A 147 -6.10 -8.68 -0.54
C ILE A 147 -5.23 -9.88 -0.14
N LEU A 148 -5.52 -10.51 1.00
CA LEU A 148 -4.79 -11.66 1.50
C LEU A 148 -4.91 -12.91 0.62
N ASN A 149 -5.91 -13.00 -0.27
CA ASN A 149 -6.05 -14.12 -1.22
C ASN A 149 -4.86 -14.24 -2.18
N THR A 150 -4.04 -13.21 -2.32
CA THR A 150 -2.80 -13.28 -3.10
C THR A 150 -1.68 -14.01 -2.37
N THR A 151 -1.85 -14.29 -1.08
CA THR A 151 -0.85 -14.99 -0.25
C THR A 151 -1.09 -16.50 -0.30
N PRO A 152 -0.07 -17.32 -0.58
CA PRO A 152 -0.22 -18.78 -0.62
C PRO A 152 -0.82 -19.34 0.67
N SER A 153 -1.73 -20.31 0.55
CA SER A 153 -2.40 -21.00 1.66
C SER A 153 -3.35 -20.12 2.48
N ILE A 154 -3.74 -18.96 1.98
CA ILE A 154 -4.81 -18.15 2.53
C ILE A 154 -6.02 -18.23 1.60
N TYR A 155 -7.18 -18.36 2.20
CA TYR A 155 -8.45 -18.28 1.54
C TYR A 155 -9.36 -17.33 2.30
N ALA A 156 -9.67 -16.19 1.72
CA ALA A 156 -10.56 -15.19 2.28
C ALA A 156 -11.82 -15.05 1.44
N THR A 157 -12.98 -15.06 2.09
CA THR A 157 -14.28 -14.91 1.44
C THR A 157 -15.09 -13.83 2.12
N LYS A 158 -15.85 -13.05 1.33
CA LYS A 158 -16.96 -12.25 1.86
C LYS A 158 -18.08 -13.17 2.30
N GLN A 159 -18.61 -12.91 3.49
CA GLN A 159 -19.77 -13.60 4.03
C GLN A 159 -20.97 -12.67 4.06
N GLY A 160 -22.18 -13.27 4.21
CA GLY A 160 -23.39 -12.47 4.32
C GLY A 160 -23.72 -11.61 3.09
N GLY A 161 -22.83 -11.50 2.12
CA GLY A 161 -22.98 -10.64 0.94
C GLY A 161 -22.91 -9.15 1.24
N GLY A 162 -22.48 -8.78 2.47
CA GLY A 162 -22.45 -7.43 2.98
C GLY A 162 -21.06 -6.93 3.34
N TYR A 163 -21.01 -5.76 3.92
CA TYR A 163 -19.82 -5.03 4.31
C TYR A 163 -19.17 -5.63 5.56
N GLY A 164 -17.85 -5.88 5.49
CA GLY A 164 -17.03 -6.25 6.64
C GLY A 164 -17.23 -7.68 7.16
N ASP A 165 -18.10 -8.46 6.54
CA ASP A 165 -18.30 -9.85 6.90
C ASP A 165 -17.37 -10.73 6.06
N ALA A 166 -16.18 -10.98 6.57
CA ALA A 166 -15.21 -11.84 5.90
C ALA A 166 -14.76 -13.00 6.79
N ARG A 167 -14.47 -14.13 6.17
CA ARG A 167 -13.73 -15.24 6.79
C ARG A 167 -12.38 -15.39 6.14
N ILE A 168 -11.39 -15.65 6.97
CA ILE A 168 -10.04 -15.98 6.54
C ILE A 168 -9.71 -17.37 7.05
N ASN A 169 -9.25 -18.23 6.15
CA ASN A 169 -8.70 -19.53 6.47
C ASN A 169 -7.21 -19.52 6.13
N ILE A 170 -6.37 -19.92 7.06
CA ILE A 170 -4.93 -20.10 6.86
C ILE A 170 -4.61 -21.58 6.96
N ARG A 171 -4.16 -22.21 5.87
CA ARG A 171 -3.92 -23.66 5.81
C ARG A 171 -5.13 -24.50 6.25
N GLY A 172 -6.34 -24.04 5.96
CA GLY A 172 -7.59 -24.69 6.34
C GLY A 172 -8.07 -24.44 7.78
N PHE A 173 -7.28 -23.72 8.59
CA PHE A 173 -7.71 -23.30 9.93
C PHE A 173 -8.57 -22.04 9.86
N ASP A 174 -9.67 -22.01 10.55
CA ASP A 174 -10.56 -20.87 10.66
C ASP A 174 -9.93 -19.69 11.42
N THR A 175 -10.50 -18.49 11.25
CA THR A 175 -10.04 -17.24 11.87
C THR A 175 -9.86 -17.37 13.40
N GLN A 176 -10.68 -18.15 14.09
CA GLN A 176 -10.58 -18.39 15.54
C GLN A 176 -9.25 -19.05 15.95
N ASN A 177 -8.63 -19.78 15.01
CA ASN A 177 -7.35 -20.47 15.22
C ASN A 177 -6.17 -19.66 14.67
N SER A 178 -6.39 -18.43 14.26
CA SER A 178 -5.39 -17.54 13.69
C SER A 178 -5.34 -16.23 14.48
N ALA A 179 -4.16 -15.74 14.80
CA ALA A 179 -4.00 -14.45 15.47
C ALA A 179 -3.99 -13.34 14.44
N VAL A 180 -4.73 -12.26 14.71
CA VAL A 180 -4.69 -11.03 13.91
C VAL A 180 -4.28 -9.88 14.81
N LEU A 181 -3.30 -9.12 14.37
CA LEU A 181 -2.72 -8.01 15.11
C LEU A 181 -2.68 -6.75 14.26
N ILE A 182 -2.82 -5.61 14.92
CA ILE A 182 -2.58 -4.28 14.35
C ILE A 182 -1.47 -3.64 15.17
N ASN A 183 -0.31 -3.39 14.56
CA ASN A 183 0.89 -2.89 15.26
C ASN A 183 1.26 -3.73 16.50
N GLY A 184 1.10 -5.05 16.42
CA GLY A 184 1.35 -5.96 17.54
C GLY A 184 0.21 -6.10 18.56
N VAL A 185 -0.86 -5.30 18.47
CA VAL A 185 -2.03 -5.38 19.35
C VAL A 185 -3.01 -6.43 18.81
N PRO A 186 -3.35 -7.48 19.58
CA PRO A 186 -4.33 -8.49 19.16
C PRO A 186 -5.72 -7.88 19.01
N VAL A 187 -6.41 -8.23 17.93
CA VAL A 187 -7.75 -7.71 17.60
C VAL A 187 -8.82 -8.79 17.50
N ASN A 188 -8.45 -10.02 17.73
CA ASN A 188 -9.41 -11.12 17.86
C ASN A 188 -10.38 -10.81 19.02
N ASP A 189 -11.64 -11.12 18.80
CA ASP A 189 -12.68 -10.94 19.81
C ASP A 189 -12.43 -11.86 21.01
N MET A 190 -12.57 -11.31 22.21
CA MET A 190 -12.25 -12.02 23.45
C MET A 190 -13.24 -13.13 23.79
N GLU A 191 -14.46 -13.07 23.27
CA GLU A 191 -15.51 -14.04 23.56
C GLU A 191 -15.44 -15.25 22.63
N ASN A 192 -15.23 -15.02 21.33
CA ASN A 192 -15.35 -16.08 20.32
C ASN A 192 -14.12 -16.24 19.43
N GLY A 193 -13.08 -15.43 19.60
CA GLY A 193 -11.83 -15.50 18.84
C GLY A 193 -11.93 -15.03 17.39
N VAL A 194 -13.09 -14.57 16.93
CA VAL A 194 -13.32 -14.14 15.55
C VAL A 194 -12.83 -12.70 15.36
N VAL A 195 -12.45 -12.35 14.13
CA VAL A 195 -12.18 -10.96 13.77
C VAL A 195 -13.35 -10.41 12.96
N TYR A 196 -13.98 -9.36 13.46
CA TYR A 196 -15.01 -8.61 12.75
C TYR A 196 -14.36 -7.52 11.92
N TRP A 197 -14.11 -7.83 10.65
CA TRP A 197 -13.31 -6.98 9.75
C TRP A 197 -13.92 -5.60 9.50
N SER A 198 -15.22 -5.45 9.67
CA SER A 198 -15.89 -4.15 9.59
C SER A 198 -15.40 -3.14 10.64
N ASN A 199 -14.86 -3.61 11.77
CA ASN A 199 -14.24 -2.74 12.78
C ASN A 199 -12.93 -2.11 12.31
N TRP A 200 -12.33 -2.69 11.27
CA TRP A 200 -11.02 -2.33 10.75
C TRP A 200 -11.10 -1.84 9.30
N ALA A 201 -12.26 -1.38 8.89
CA ALA A 201 -12.46 -0.78 7.58
C ALA A 201 -11.50 0.41 7.39
N GLY A 202 -10.88 0.49 6.21
CA GLY A 202 -9.85 1.49 5.92
C GLY A 202 -8.45 1.20 6.46
N LEU A 203 -8.26 0.09 7.20
CA LEU A 203 -6.93 -0.30 7.65
C LEU A 203 -5.96 -0.54 6.49
N SER A 204 -6.46 -1.09 5.37
CA SER A 204 -5.69 -1.25 4.13
C SER A 204 -5.22 0.08 3.52
N ASP A 205 -5.94 1.17 3.75
CA ASP A 205 -5.56 2.49 3.21
C ASP A 205 -4.37 3.11 3.98
N VAL A 206 -4.12 2.66 5.21
CA VAL A 206 -3.04 3.15 6.08
C VAL A 206 -1.93 2.14 6.31
N ALA A 207 -2.11 0.88 5.89
CA ALA A 207 -1.12 -0.16 6.09
C ALA A 207 0.18 0.16 5.36
N SER A 208 1.30 0.10 6.07
CA SER A 208 2.66 0.13 5.52
C SER A 208 3.10 -1.26 5.07
N GLY A 209 2.45 -2.31 5.58
CA GLY A 209 2.65 -3.69 5.17
C GLY A 209 1.78 -4.65 5.96
N ILE A 210 1.61 -5.85 5.42
CA ILE A 210 0.91 -6.94 6.08
C ILE A 210 1.85 -8.14 6.12
N GLN A 211 2.16 -8.61 7.32
CA GLN A 211 2.98 -9.78 7.52
C GLN A 211 2.10 -10.98 7.83
N VAL A 212 2.29 -12.08 7.13
CA VAL A 212 1.55 -13.31 7.33
C VAL A 212 2.50 -14.44 7.62
N GLN A 213 2.45 -14.94 8.84
CA GLN A 213 3.09 -16.19 9.25
C GLN A 213 2.09 -17.33 9.12
N ARG A 214 2.47 -18.40 8.45
CA ARG A 214 1.60 -19.56 8.22
C ARG A 214 2.01 -20.75 9.07
N GLY A 215 1.05 -21.31 9.83
CA GLY A 215 1.23 -22.48 10.68
C GLY A 215 1.82 -22.18 12.05
N LEU A 216 2.06 -23.25 12.80
CA LEU A 216 2.67 -23.17 14.14
C LEU A 216 4.01 -22.45 14.06
N GLY A 217 4.12 -21.39 14.80
CA GLY A 217 5.36 -20.70 15.05
C GLY A 217 5.33 -20.14 16.45
N THR A 218 6.46 -20.19 17.15
CA THR A 218 6.62 -19.35 18.34
C THR A 218 6.55 -17.91 17.83
N SER A 219 5.37 -17.33 17.96
CA SER A 219 5.21 -15.91 17.66
C SER A 219 6.09 -15.13 18.63
N LYS A 220 6.89 -14.20 18.14
CA LYS A 220 7.46 -13.14 18.99
C LYS A 220 6.34 -12.30 19.61
N LEU A 221 5.14 -12.42 19.03
CA LEU A 221 3.91 -11.80 19.48
C LEU A 221 3.24 -12.75 20.45
N VAL A 222 2.74 -12.26 21.57
CA VAL A 222 2.26 -12.98 22.76
C VAL A 222 1.12 -13.99 22.48
N VAL A 223 0.51 -13.97 21.30
CA VAL A 223 -0.63 -14.81 20.94
C VAL A 223 -0.15 -16.02 20.13
N SER A 224 -0.21 -17.20 20.74
CA SER A 224 0.02 -18.45 20.00
C SER A 224 -1.23 -18.81 19.19
N SER A 225 -1.02 -19.18 17.93
CA SER A 225 -2.09 -19.62 17.03
C SER A 225 -1.64 -20.83 16.22
N VAL A 226 -2.57 -21.75 15.96
CA VAL A 226 -2.30 -22.98 15.20
C VAL A 226 -2.29 -22.71 13.71
N GLY A 227 -3.19 -21.86 13.22
CA GLY A 227 -3.34 -21.53 11.79
C GLY A 227 -2.23 -20.62 11.31
N GLY A 228 -1.89 -19.62 12.09
CA GLY A 228 -0.89 -18.61 11.74
C GLY A 228 -1.18 -17.25 12.34
N THR A 229 -0.38 -16.28 11.97
CA THR A 229 -0.48 -14.91 12.47
C THR A 229 -0.51 -13.93 11.31
N ILE A 230 -1.46 -13.01 11.34
CA ILE A 230 -1.54 -11.84 10.44
C ILE A 230 -1.21 -10.61 11.28
N ASN A 231 -0.20 -9.84 10.89
CA ASN A 231 0.13 -8.57 11.54
C ASN A 231 0.04 -7.44 10.51
N VAL A 232 -0.87 -6.51 10.72
CA VAL A 232 -1.01 -5.31 9.90
C VAL A 232 -0.21 -4.20 10.56
N VAL A 233 0.71 -3.64 9.79
CA VAL A 233 1.64 -2.61 10.25
C VAL A 233 1.23 -1.28 9.65
N THR A 234 1.12 -0.25 10.49
CA THR A 234 0.86 1.13 10.06
C THR A 234 1.94 2.03 10.65
N ARG A 235 2.58 2.88 9.85
CA ARG A 235 3.66 3.75 10.32
C ARG A 235 3.66 5.11 9.67
N SER A 236 3.85 6.13 10.46
CA SER A 236 3.95 7.51 9.99
C SER A 236 5.33 7.84 9.45
N ALA A 237 6.39 7.39 10.11
CA ALA A 237 7.77 7.74 9.78
C ALA A 237 8.29 7.10 8.48
N ASP A 238 7.68 5.99 8.06
CA ASP A 238 8.09 5.29 6.83
C ASP A 238 7.37 5.84 5.58
N ARG A 239 6.48 6.82 5.75
CA ARG A 239 5.76 7.47 4.65
C ARG A 239 6.52 8.68 4.14
N LYS A 240 6.57 8.82 2.82
CA LYS A 240 7.06 10.04 2.17
C LYS A 240 6.07 11.19 2.42
N GLU A 241 6.58 12.42 2.43
CA GLU A 241 5.73 13.61 2.45
C GLU A 241 4.79 13.61 1.23
N GLY A 242 3.52 13.88 1.49
CA GLY A 242 2.51 13.98 0.44
C GLY A 242 1.11 13.71 0.93
N GLY A 243 0.14 14.07 0.11
CA GLY A 243 -1.27 13.82 0.34
C GLY A 243 -1.92 13.15 -0.84
N SER A 244 -3.02 12.45 -0.60
CA SER A 244 -3.83 11.85 -1.64
C SER A 244 -5.31 11.99 -1.34
N PHE A 245 -6.10 12.09 -2.39
CA PHE A 245 -7.54 11.93 -2.36
C PHE A 245 -7.94 10.84 -3.33
N THR A 246 -8.62 9.81 -2.83
CA THR A 246 -9.08 8.68 -3.64
C THR A 246 -10.60 8.60 -3.59
N GLY A 247 -11.24 8.60 -4.76
CA GLY A 247 -12.66 8.33 -4.93
C GLY A 247 -12.85 6.98 -5.63
N THR A 248 -13.62 6.07 -5.04
CA THR A 248 -13.93 4.76 -5.63
C THR A 248 -15.43 4.62 -5.77
N PHE A 249 -15.86 4.16 -6.94
CA PHE A 249 -17.26 3.86 -7.26
C PHE A 249 -17.36 2.40 -7.69
N GLY A 250 -18.43 1.74 -7.31
CA GLY A 250 -18.65 0.33 -7.61
C GLY A 250 -20.11 -0.04 -7.75
N ASN A 251 -20.34 -1.32 -7.96
CA ASN A 251 -21.68 -1.88 -8.06
C ASN A 251 -22.50 -1.68 -6.77
N ASN A 252 -23.81 -1.78 -6.86
CA ASN A 252 -24.74 -1.67 -5.73
C ASN A 252 -24.63 -0.33 -4.97
N GLY A 253 -24.33 0.76 -5.67
CA GLY A 253 -24.20 2.09 -5.07
C GLY A 253 -22.98 2.24 -4.15
N PHE A 254 -21.96 1.40 -4.32
CA PHE A 254 -20.71 1.55 -3.56
C PHE A 254 -20.02 2.86 -3.89
N VAL A 255 -19.76 3.65 -2.87
CA VAL A 255 -18.97 4.88 -2.93
C VAL A 255 -18.01 4.91 -1.76
N LYS A 256 -16.71 5.09 -2.03
CA LYS A 256 -15.68 5.27 -1.02
C LYS A 256 -14.86 6.51 -1.36
N ASN A 257 -14.66 7.39 -0.38
CA ASN A 257 -13.78 8.55 -0.49
C ASN A 257 -12.77 8.49 0.65
N VAL A 258 -11.50 8.71 0.33
CA VAL A 258 -10.40 8.70 1.30
C VAL A 258 -9.51 9.90 1.06
N LEU A 259 -9.24 10.64 2.11
CA LEU A 259 -8.26 11.72 2.16
C LEU A 259 -7.14 11.32 3.10
N SER A 260 -5.91 11.41 2.65
CA SER A 260 -4.73 11.16 3.50
C SER A 260 -3.65 12.20 3.28
N TYR A 261 -2.84 12.40 4.33
CA TYR A 261 -1.64 13.23 4.26
C TYR A 261 -0.58 12.69 5.21
N SER A 262 0.68 12.81 4.81
CA SER A 262 1.86 12.50 5.63
C SER A 262 2.87 13.63 5.50
N THR A 263 3.50 14.01 6.61
CA THR A 263 4.57 15.02 6.62
C THR A 263 5.91 14.46 6.14
N GLY A 264 6.04 13.13 6.04
CA GLY A 264 7.36 12.50 6.01
C GLY A 264 8.10 12.64 7.34
N LEU A 265 9.33 12.14 7.39
CA LEU A 265 10.24 12.33 8.53
C LEU A 265 10.99 13.64 8.35
N SER A 266 10.86 14.55 9.32
CA SER A 266 11.59 15.82 9.32
C SER A 266 13.03 15.65 9.82
N ASP A 267 13.91 16.64 9.55
CA ASP A 267 15.30 16.68 10.03
C ASP A 267 15.37 16.68 11.57
N SER A 268 14.34 17.16 12.25
CA SER A 268 14.22 17.12 13.72
C SER A 268 13.71 15.78 14.27
N GLY A 269 13.48 14.80 13.41
CA GLY A 269 13.05 13.44 13.76
C GLY A 269 11.55 13.29 13.99
N TRP A 270 10.74 14.29 13.69
CA TRP A 270 9.28 14.21 13.81
C TRP A 270 8.64 13.76 12.49
N SER A 271 7.58 12.98 12.61
CA SER A 271 6.69 12.61 11.50
C SER A 271 5.26 12.62 11.95
N GLY A 272 4.35 12.88 11.02
CA GLY A 272 2.93 12.85 11.26
C GLY A 272 2.17 12.33 10.05
N SER A 273 1.08 11.61 10.27
CA SER A 273 0.18 11.23 9.19
C SER A 273 -1.26 11.15 9.67
N PHE A 274 -2.19 11.42 8.76
CA PHE A 274 -3.60 11.19 9.03
C PHE A 274 -4.30 10.63 7.80
N LEU A 275 -5.45 9.98 8.05
CA LEU A 275 -6.38 9.56 7.04
C LEU A 275 -7.80 9.73 7.56
N LEU A 276 -8.66 10.21 6.68
CA LEU A 276 -10.11 10.27 6.89
C LEU A 276 -10.78 9.64 5.68
N GLY A 277 -11.70 8.71 5.93
CA GLY A 277 -12.40 8.01 4.88
C GLY A 277 -13.88 7.83 5.20
N ARG A 278 -14.67 7.65 4.15
CA ARG A 278 -16.08 7.28 4.24
C ARG A 278 -16.41 6.30 3.13
N ALA A 279 -17.10 5.22 3.47
CA ALA A 279 -17.63 4.25 2.53
C ALA A 279 -19.10 3.99 2.80
N GLN A 280 -19.89 3.81 1.73
CA GLN A 280 -21.29 3.43 1.80
C GLN A 280 -21.70 2.62 0.59
N GLY A 281 -22.76 1.84 0.71
CA GLY A 281 -23.29 1.05 -0.40
C GLY A 281 -24.47 0.18 0.01
N GLY A 282 -25.08 -0.50 -0.98
CA GLY A 282 -26.21 -1.39 -0.79
C GLY A 282 -25.83 -2.86 -0.52
N GLY A 283 -24.57 -3.24 -0.81
CA GLY A 283 -24.15 -4.65 -0.83
C GLY A 283 -24.71 -5.44 -2.03
N TYR A 284 -24.24 -6.68 -2.21
CA TYR A 284 -24.73 -7.55 -3.29
C TYR A 284 -26.08 -8.19 -2.95
N VAL A 285 -26.25 -8.61 -1.70
CA VAL A 285 -27.48 -9.26 -1.20
C VAL A 285 -28.51 -8.19 -0.86
N ASP A 286 -29.78 -8.48 -1.11
CA ASP A 286 -30.89 -7.55 -0.85
C ASP A 286 -30.86 -7.09 0.60
N GLY A 287 -30.96 -5.76 0.81
CA GLY A 287 -31.04 -5.14 2.12
C GLY A 287 -29.76 -5.18 2.97
N THR A 288 -28.58 -5.46 2.38
CA THR A 288 -27.29 -5.41 3.10
C THR A 288 -26.60 -4.05 2.99
N GLN A 289 -27.35 -2.99 3.18
CA GLN A 289 -26.86 -1.61 3.17
C GLN A 289 -25.86 -1.36 4.30
N PHE A 290 -24.89 -0.49 4.03
CA PHE A 290 -23.91 -0.06 5.02
C PHE A 290 -23.49 1.40 4.84
N SER A 291 -23.01 1.98 5.93
CA SER A 291 -22.29 3.25 5.92
C SER A 291 -21.27 3.25 7.05
N GLY A 292 -20.05 3.57 6.73
CA GLY A 292 -18.94 3.66 7.66
C GLY A 292 -18.05 4.83 7.37
N ALA A 293 -17.37 5.29 8.41
CA ALA A 293 -16.25 6.20 8.31
C ALA A 293 -15.02 5.51 8.88
N ASN A 294 -13.84 5.94 8.49
CA ASN A 294 -12.59 5.51 9.08
C ASN A 294 -11.69 6.72 9.33
N TYR A 295 -10.95 6.66 10.40
CA TYR A 295 -9.97 7.65 10.75
C TYR A 295 -8.68 6.97 11.23
N PHE A 296 -7.58 7.61 10.90
CA PHE A 296 -6.25 7.25 11.38
C PHE A 296 -5.47 8.53 11.64
N ALA A 297 -4.72 8.57 12.72
CA ALA A 297 -3.74 9.60 13.00
C ALA A 297 -2.54 8.95 13.69
N ALA A 298 -1.35 9.31 13.25
CA ALA A 298 -0.10 8.86 13.86
C ALA A 298 0.89 10.01 13.97
N VAL A 299 1.63 10.03 15.08
CA VAL A 299 2.75 10.94 15.33
C VAL A 299 3.94 10.11 15.73
N GLY A 300 5.02 10.21 14.96
CA GLY A 300 6.28 9.55 15.19
C GLY A 300 7.37 10.52 15.63
N TYR A 301 8.28 10.05 16.48
CA TYR A 301 9.48 10.78 16.89
C TYR A 301 10.68 9.87 16.93
N MET A 302 11.71 10.21 16.16
CA MET A 302 12.98 9.52 16.06
C MET A 302 14.11 10.46 16.53
N PRO A 303 14.44 10.48 17.84
CA PRO A 303 15.52 11.32 18.36
C PRO A 303 16.89 10.90 17.83
N ASN A 304 17.05 9.66 17.43
CA ASN A 304 18.27 9.07 16.86
C ASN A 304 17.92 7.78 16.08
N SER A 305 18.91 7.19 15.43
CA SER A 305 18.74 5.97 14.62
C SER A 305 18.35 4.71 15.41
N SER A 306 18.55 4.73 16.74
CA SER A 306 18.30 3.58 17.63
C SER A 306 16.97 3.65 18.38
N ASN A 307 16.33 4.81 18.41
CA ASN A 307 15.08 4.97 19.16
C ASN A 307 13.98 5.56 18.27
N ARG A 308 12.84 4.95 18.30
CA ARG A 308 11.62 5.43 17.61
C ARG A 308 10.45 5.33 18.57
N PHE A 309 9.70 6.40 18.67
CA PHE A 309 8.41 6.44 19.36
C PHE A 309 7.32 6.69 18.33
N GLU A 310 6.21 5.98 18.43
CA GLU A 310 5.05 6.23 17.57
C GLU A 310 3.76 6.11 18.37
N PHE A 311 2.99 7.18 18.38
CA PHE A 311 1.64 7.21 18.91
C PHE A 311 0.64 7.10 17.74
N THR A 312 -0.29 6.17 17.82
CA THR A 312 -1.29 5.93 16.78
C THR A 312 -2.69 5.89 17.38
N VAL A 313 -3.63 6.51 16.68
CA VAL A 313 -5.07 6.42 16.93
C VAL A 313 -5.75 6.00 15.65
N THR A 314 -6.58 4.95 15.69
CA THR A 314 -7.36 4.51 14.54
C THR A 314 -8.72 3.95 14.97
N GLY A 315 -9.70 4.03 14.08
CA GLY A 315 -11.02 3.45 14.30
C GLY A 315 -11.91 3.57 13.07
N ALA A 316 -12.96 2.76 13.04
CA ALA A 316 -13.91 2.69 11.94
C ALA A 316 -15.35 2.63 12.46
N PRO A 317 -15.94 3.76 12.90
CA PRO A 317 -17.36 3.81 13.26
C PRO A 317 -18.21 3.48 12.03
N GLN A 318 -19.09 2.49 12.17
CA GLN A 318 -19.91 2.04 11.06
C GLN A 318 -21.23 1.40 11.51
N TRP A 319 -22.15 1.32 10.58
CA TRP A 319 -23.31 0.44 10.68
C TRP A 319 -23.47 -0.35 9.38
N HIS A 320 -24.00 -1.56 9.51
CA HIS A 320 -24.38 -2.36 8.36
C HIS A 320 -25.55 -3.28 8.69
N HIS A 321 -26.31 -3.64 7.66
CA HIS A 321 -27.29 -4.71 7.73
C HIS A 321 -26.63 -6.03 7.32
N GLN A 322 -27.05 -7.11 7.96
CA GLN A 322 -26.53 -8.44 7.70
C GLN A 322 -27.56 -9.35 7.05
N ARG A 323 -27.06 -10.43 6.47
CA ARG A 323 -27.78 -11.66 6.26
C ARG A 323 -27.19 -12.70 7.23
N SER A 324 -27.91 -13.00 8.30
CA SER A 324 -27.42 -13.85 9.39
C SER A 324 -27.32 -15.33 9.01
N PHE A 325 -28.24 -15.78 8.17
CA PHE A 325 -28.31 -17.17 7.74
C PHE A 325 -28.02 -17.30 6.25
N ALA A 326 -27.19 -18.28 5.90
CA ALA A 326 -27.05 -18.69 4.52
C ALA A 326 -28.33 -19.42 4.11
N PRO A 327 -29.12 -18.89 3.15
CA PRO A 327 -30.30 -19.58 2.65
C PRO A 327 -29.94 -20.93 2.04
N THR A 328 -30.85 -21.90 2.15
CA THR A 328 -30.70 -23.16 1.45
C THR A 328 -30.96 -22.98 -0.05
N LEU A 329 -30.55 -23.95 -0.87
CA LEU A 329 -30.89 -23.95 -2.29
C LEU A 329 -32.40 -23.90 -2.50
N SER A 330 -33.16 -24.61 -1.65
CA SER A 330 -34.64 -24.62 -1.66
C SER A 330 -35.21 -23.22 -1.41
N ASP A 331 -34.62 -22.43 -0.48
CA ASP A 331 -35.05 -21.07 -0.21
C ASP A 331 -34.85 -20.17 -1.43
N TYR A 332 -33.69 -20.24 -2.08
CA TYR A 332 -33.43 -19.47 -3.29
C TYR A 332 -34.43 -19.78 -4.41
N ILE A 333 -34.77 -21.06 -4.59
CA ILE A 333 -35.76 -21.49 -5.59
C ILE A 333 -37.16 -21.04 -5.17
N PHE A 334 -37.55 -21.27 -3.92
CA PHE A 334 -38.88 -20.94 -3.40
C PHE A 334 -39.22 -19.45 -3.48
N TYR A 335 -38.24 -18.59 -3.14
CA TYR A 335 -38.39 -17.14 -3.21
C TYR A 335 -37.99 -16.56 -4.58
N GLY A 336 -37.68 -17.40 -5.54
CA GLY A 336 -37.40 -17.06 -6.92
C GLY A 336 -38.64 -16.71 -7.72
N ASN A 337 -38.45 -16.41 -9.00
CA ASN A 337 -39.53 -16.07 -9.89
C ASN A 337 -39.39 -16.86 -11.21
N ASN A 338 -40.50 -17.44 -11.69
CA ASN A 338 -40.56 -18.20 -12.95
C ASN A 338 -39.51 -19.32 -13.09
N GLY A 339 -39.14 -19.98 -11.97
CA GLY A 339 -38.11 -21.03 -11.94
C GLY A 339 -36.69 -20.55 -11.76
N ASP A 340 -36.44 -19.23 -11.85
CA ASP A 340 -35.12 -18.64 -11.57
C ASP A 340 -34.92 -18.44 -10.06
N PRO A 341 -33.80 -18.91 -9.48
CA PRO A 341 -33.53 -18.74 -8.07
C PRO A 341 -33.23 -17.27 -7.72
N ARG A 342 -33.76 -16.78 -6.61
CA ARG A 342 -33.47 -15.43 -6.11
C ARG A 342 -32.15 -15.41 -5.36
N VAL A 343 -31.04 -15.37 -6.08
CA VAL A 343 -29.65 -15.44 -5.54
C VAL A 343 -29.29 -14.32 -4.54
N LYS A 344 -30.04 -13.21 -4.57
CA LYS A 344 -29.87 -12.06 -3.65
C LYS A 344 -30.78 -12.13 -2.41
N TYR A 345 -31.52 -13.25 -2.25
CA TYR A 345 -32.47 -13.38 -1.14
C TYR A 345 -31.83 -13.20 0.23
N ASN A 346 -32.52 -12.43 1.08
CA ASN A 346 -32.15 -12.18 2.46
C ASN A 346 -33.37 -12.31 3.36
N SER A 347 -33.37 -13.31 4.26
CA SER A 347 -34.46 -13.55 5.21
C SER A 347 -34.60 -12.45 6.28
N ASP A 348 -33.52 -11.67 6.53
CA ASP A 348 -33.51 -10.61 7.54
C ASP A 348 -33.98 -9.26 7.00
N TRP A 349 -34.34 -9.19 5.71
CA TRP A 349 -34.72 -7.97 5.02
C TRP A 349 -36.12 -8.05 4.46
N GLY A 350 -36.81 -6.93 4.48
CA GLY A 350 -38.11 -6.76 3.88
C GLY A 350 -38.58 -5.33 3.91
N MET A 351 -39.87 -5.14 3.66
CA MET A 351 -40.53 -3.85 3.67
C MET A 351 -41.47 -3.73 4.89
N ARG A 352 -41.32 -2.66 5.65
CA ARG A 352 -42.22 -2.32 6.76
C ARG A 352 -42.77 -0.91 6.54
N ASN A 353 -44.08 -0.81 6.39
CA ASN A 353 -44.79 0.45 6.13
C ASN A 353 -44.20 1.23 4.92
N GLY A 354 -43.90 0.50 3.82
CA GLY A 354 -43.34 1.09 2.59
C GLY A 354 -41.88 1.50 2.66
N LYS A 355 -41.18 1.20 3.76
CA LYS A 355 -39.74 1.49 3.94
C LYS A 355 -38.98 0.20 4.10
N GLU A 356 -37.74 0.21 3.59
CA GLU A 356 -36.81 -0.91 3.83
C GLU A 356 -36.54 -1.10 5.32
N PHE A 357 -36.53 -2.36 5.73
CA PHE A 357 -36.31 -2.77 7.11
C PHE A 357 -35.46 -4.01 7.17
N SER A 358 -34.46 -4.01 8.05
CA SER A 358 -33.64 -5.18 8.36
C SER A 358 -33.73 -5.49 9.85
N PHE A 359 -33.95 -6.79 10.18
CA PHE A 359 -33.90 -7.27 11.55
C PHE A 359 -32.51 -7.29 12.16
N ARG A 360 -31.47 -7.33 11.30
CA ARG A 360 -30.06 -7.45 11.69
C ARG A 360 -29.28 -6.21 11.27
N ARG A 361 -29.28 -5.22 12.13
CA ARG A 361 -28.48 -4.03 11.97
C ARG A 361 -27.43 -3.94 13.07
N ASN A 362 -26.17 -3.94 12.66
CA ASN A 362 -25.01 -3.80 13.54
C ASN A 362 -24.50 -2.36 13.56
N PHE A 363 -24.01 -1.96 14.72
CA PHE A 363 -23.28 -0.72 14.91
C PHE A 363 -21.98 -1.07 15.62
N TYR A 364 -20.86 -0.75 15.03
CA TYR A 364 -19.55 -1.02 15.60
C TYR A 364 -18.69 0.22 15.62
N HIS A 365 -17.92 0.34 16.69
CA HIS A 365 -16.80 1.26 16.78
C HIS A 365 -15.82 0.72 17.82
N LYS A 366 -14.69 0.20 17.39
CA LYS A 366 -13.58 -0.27 18.24
C LYS A 366 -12.35 0.58 17.94
N PRO A 367 -12.11 1.69 18.64
CA PRO A 367 -10.89 2.46 18.46
C PRO A 367 -9.69 1.72 19.06
N ILE A 368 -8.53 1.88 18.43
CA ILE A 368 -7.24 1.47 18.95
C ILE A 368 -6.40 2.72 19.19
N LEU A 369 -5.81 2.79 20.39
CA LEU A 369 -4.75 3.71 20.73
C LEU A 369 -3.52 2.89 21.07
N SER A 370 -2.40 3.20 20.45
CA SER A 370 -1.14 2.53 20.76
C SER A 370 0.01 3.52 20.87
N LEU A 371 0.93 3.22 21.76
CA LEU A 371 2.22 3.87 21.88
C LEU A 371 3.29 2.78 21.74
N ASN A 372 4.07 2.87 20.69
CA ASN A 372 5.15 1.93 20.40
C ASN A 372 6.49 2.62 20.64
N TRP A 373 7.41 1.90 21.24
CA TRP A 373 8.81 2.31 21.37
C TRP A 373 9.69 1.18 20.87
N ASP A 374 10.49 1.53 19.87
CA ASP A 374 11.45 0.64 19.25
C ASP A 374 12.86 1.11 19.61
N TRP A 375 13.72 0.18 20.03
CA TRP A 375 15.09 0.43 20.46
C TRP A 375 16.04 -0.66 19.96
#